data_81a218d24b4d20d99931c577cd41fb90
#
_entry.id   81a218d24b4d20d99931c577cd41fb90
#
_cell.length_a   1.000
_cell.length_b   1.000
_cell.length_c   1.000
_cell.angle_alpha   90.00
_cell.angle_beta   90.00
_cell.angle_gamma   90.00
#
_symmetry.space_group_name_H-M   'P 1'
#
loop_
_entity.id
_entity.type
_entity.pdbx_description
1 polymer ?
#
loop_
_entity_poly.entity_id
_entity_poly.type
_entity_poly.pdbx_seq_one_letter_code
_entity_poly.pdbx_strand_id
1 'polypeptide(L)'
;MTPRILVIDDEERMCWALERALSQEGYQVVTATRGLRGIELAQETEPSMVILDLKMPDIDGIEVLKELKKINPSIPVIMITAHGTIDTAIEAMKIGATDYITKPFKLEELKLQVKQALHLFNLENQIDFLHQELGKKYGKIVGQSAAMKEVALLIQQVAKTGTTVLITGESGTGKEVTAVEIHKASNRADKPFVAVNCAALPEQLLESELFGHEKGAFTGATSKKKGRFEMADKGTIFLDEIGEMPISMQAKLLRVLQERCFERVGGTVTIHVDVRVIATTNIELATAITNGTFREDLYYRLNVMRIIMPPLRSRKDDIPLLVNHFLEKFDPSRNKKISSEAMKILTLYNWPGNIRELQNAIERALIVCQGSEIQPVHLPKELLNDLEETTTPIMNLTESGFSLGELEKHLIIKALEKHNNNQTKVAKYLGISRPTLLYRLQKYGIK
;
A
#
# COMPACT_ATOMS: atom_id res chain seq x y z
N MET A 1 -10.29 -24.19 -7.93
CA MET A 1 -9.62 -25.33 -8.62
C MET A 1 -9.59 -26.48 -7.65
N THR A 2 -9.79 -27.73 -8.12
CA THR A 2 -9.66 -28.94 -7.30
C THR A 2 -8.19 -29.13 -6.93
N PRO A 3 -7.84 -29.30 -5.63
CA PRO A 3 -6.46 -29.52 -5.22
C PRO A 3 -5.88 -30.78 -5.87
N ARG A 4 -4.64 -30.70 -6.32
CA ARG A 4 -3.90 -31.81 -6.90
C ARG A 4 -2.92 -32.38 -5.90
N ILE A 5 -2.94 -33.68 -5.70
CA ILE A 5 -2.09 -34.42 -4.77
C ILE A 5 -1.16 -35.33 -5.59
N LEU A 6 0.14 -35.22 -5.36
CA LEU A 6 1.12 -36.14 -5.95
C LEU A 6 1.45 -37.23 -4.91
N VAL A 7 1.32 -38.50 -5.30
CA VAL A 7 1.67 -39.66 -4.48
C VAL A 7 2.93 -40.30 -5.10
N ILE A 8 3.96 -40.46 -4.29
CA ILE A 8 5.23 -41.05 -4.68
C ILE A 8 5.48 -42.26 -3.74
N ASP A 9 5.31 -43.47 -4.24
CA ASP A 9 5.48 -44.72 -3.48
C ASP A 9 5.84 -45.83 -4.46
N ASP A 10 6.86 -46.62 -4.19
CA ASP A 10 7.33 -47.71 -5.08
C ASP A 10 6.34 -48.88 -5.19
N GLU A 11 5.41 -48.99 -4.27
CA GLU A 11 4.34 -49.98 -4.31
C GLU A 11 3.16 -49.51 -5.17
N GLU A 12 3.01 -50.04 -6.40
CA GLU A 12 1.89 -49.69 -7.30
C GLU A 12 0.52 -49.91 -6.64
N ARG A 13 0.39 -50.90 -5.76
CA ARG A 13 -0.85 -51.13 -5.02
C ARG A 13 -1.18 -50.04 -4.03
N MET A 14 -0.16 -49.46 -3.40
CA MET A 14 -0.31 -48.32 -2.50
C MET A 14 -0.71 -47.07 -3.28
N CYS A 15 -0.01 -46.79 -4.38
CA CYS A 15 -0.37 -45.72 -5.29
C CYS A 15 -1.83 -45.81 -5.74
N TRP A 16 -2.28 -46.97 -6.21
CA TRP A 16 -3.66 -47.21 -6.63
C TRP A 16 -4.67 -47.02 -5.48
N ALA A 17 -4.36 -47.54 -4.30
CA ALA A 17 -5.26 -47.43 -3.13
C ALA A 17 -5.42 -45.95 -2.69
N LEU A 18 -4.34 -45.20 -2.63
CA LEU A 18 -4.33 -43.78 -2.28
C LEU A 18 -5.02 -42.93 -3.34
N GLU A 19 -4.74 -43.18 -4.63
CA GLU A 19 -5.40 -42.51 -5.74
C GLU A 19 -6.93 -42.68 -5.65
N ARG A 20 -7.41 -43.91 -5.45
CA ARG A 20 -8.84 -44.18 -5.34
C ARG A 20 -9.46 -43.55 -4.10
N ALA A 21 -8.80 -43.62 -2.95
CA ALA A 21 -9.32 -43.07 -1.70
C ALA A 21 -9.39 -41.55 -1.70
N LEU A 22 -8.38 -40.87 -2.25
CA LEU A 22 -8.31 -39.41 -2.31
C LEU A 22 -9.17 -38.86 -3.44
N SER A 23 -9.30 -39.57 -4.58
CA SER A 23 -10.20 -39.16 -5.67
C SER A 23 -11.67 -39.20 -5.24
N GLN A 24 -12.05 -40.12 -4.33
CA GLN A 24 -13.40 -40.15 -3.74
C GLN A 24 -13.70 -38.94 -2.87
N GLU A 25 -12.67 -38.34 -2.27
CA GLU A 25 -12.78 -37.05 -1.51
C GLU A 25 -12.77 -35.81 -2.43
N GLY A 26 -12.69 -35.98 -3.75
CA GLY A 26 -12.74 -34.89 -4.73
C GLY A 26 -11.38 -34.30 -5.09
N TYR A 27 -10.27 -34.92 -4.75
CA TYR A 27 -8.94 -34.51 -5.14
C TYR A 27 -8.54 -35.05 -6.52
N GLN A 28 -7.72 -34.28 -7.25
CA GLN A 28 -7.00 -34.80 -8.42
C GLN A 28 -5.73 -35.47 -7.93
N VAL A 29 -5.54 -36.76 -8.25
CA VAL A 29 -4.36 -37.48 -7.79
C VAL A 29 -3.49 -37.86 -8.99
N VAL A 30 -2.18 -37.65 -8.84
CA VAL A 30 -1.13 -38.06 -9.77
C VAL A 30 -0.20 -39.01 -9.01
N THR A 31 0.22 -40.11 -9.61
CA THR A 31 1.04 -41.10 -8.95
C THR A 31 2.38 -41.27 -9.63
N ALA A 32 3.42 -41.58 -8.87
CA ALA A 32 4.73 -41.97 -9.34
C ALA A 32 5.25 -43.16 -8.51
N THR A 33 5.84 -44.15 -9.19
CA THR A 33 6.42 -45.32 -8.55
C THR A 33 7.95 -45.23 -8.37
N ARG A 34 8.52 -44.05 -8.67
CA ARG A 34 9.95 -43.75 -8.51
C ARG A 34 10.13 -42.29 -8.06
N GLY A 35 11.11 -42.06 -7.19
CA GLY A 35 11.39 -40.74 -6.65
C GLY A 35 11.79 -39.71 -7.68
N LEU A 36 12.68 -40.07 -8.64
CA LEU A 36 13.09 -39.16 -9.71
C LEU A 36 11.91 -38.75 -10.61
N ARG A 37 11.02 -39.71 -10.97
CA ARG A 37 9.81 -39.38 -11.73
C ARG A 37 8.84 -38.51 -10.92
N GLY A 38 8.77 -38.73 -9.61
CA GLY A 38 8.00 -37.89 -8.70
C GLY A 38 8.47 -36.44 -8.69
N ILE A 39 9.78 -36.17 -8.69
CA ILE A 39 10.35 -34.83 -8.77
C ILE A 39 9.98 -34.16 -10.11
N GLU A 40 10.11 -34.87 -11.24
CA GLU A 40 9.70 -34.36 -12.56
C GLU A 40 8.21 -33.99 -12.59
N LEU A 41 7.34 -34.90 -12.10
CA LEU A 41 5.90 -34.67 -12.03
C LEU A 41 5.54 -33.49 -11.11
N ALA A 42 6.30 -33.27 -10.03
CA ALA A 42 6.10 -32.10 -9.17
C ALA A 42 6.34 -30.79 -9.90
N GLN A 43 7.34 -30.75 -10.81
CA GLN A 43 7.60 -29.57 -11.67
C GLN A 43 6.56 -29.40 -12.78
N GLU A 44 6.15 -30.52 -13.41
CA GLU A 44 5.19 -30.49 -14.53
C GLU A 44 3.76 -30.15 -14.08
N THR A 45 3.35 -30.62 -12.89
CA THR A 45 1.95 -30.58 -12.47
C THR A 45 1.63 -29.60 -11.36
N GLU A 46 2.65 -29.00 -10.73
CA GLU A 46 2.55 -28.07 -9.62
C GLU A 46 1.52 -28.54 -8.55
N PRO A 47 1.76 -29.69 -7.88
CA PRO A 47 0.79 -30.25 -6.96
C PRO A 47 0.60 -29.34 -5.73
N SER A 48 -0.61 -29.34 -5.19
CA SER A 48 -0.95 -28.63 -3.93
C SER A 48 -0.40 -29.33 -2.69
N MET A 49 -0.01 -30.61 -2.82
CA MET A 49 0.51 -31.45 -1.74
C MET A 49 1.21 -32.68 -2.30
N VAL A 50 2.17 -33.23 -1.54
CA VAL A 50 2.84 -34.49 -1.87
C VAL A 50 2.69 -35.48 -0.72
N ILE A 51 2.41 -36.75 -1.06
CA ILE A 51 2.53 -37.89 -0.19
C ILE A 51 3.72 -38.70 -0.67
N LEU A 52 4.71 -38.94 0.19
CA LEU A 52 6.02 -39.44 -0.22
C LEU A 52 6.44 -40.63 0.65
N ASP A 53 6.73 -41.76 0.01
CA ASP A 53 7.34 -42.88 0.71
C ASP A 53 8.82 -42.56 1.01
N LEU A 54 9.27 -43.07 2.19
CA LEU A 54 10.63 -42.86 2.62
C LEU A 54 11.62 -43.71 1.84
N LYS A 55 11.28 -44.98 1.56
CA LYS A 55 12.18 -45.94 0.91
C LYS A 55 11.73 -46.23 -0.51
N MET A 56 12.56 -45.84 -1.47
CA MET A 56 12.34 -46.11 -2.90
C MET A 56 13.59 -46.71 -3.52
N PRO A 57 13.46 -47.47 -4.62
CA PRO A 57 14.59 -48.21 -5.21
C PRO A 57 15.62 -47.32 -5.93
N ASP A 58 15.24 -46.11 -6.36
CA ASP A 58 16.06 -45.20 -7.17
C ASP A 58 16.73 -44.08 -6.35
N ILE A 59 15.99 -43.48 -5.41
CA ILE A 59 16.48 -42.36 -4.57
C ILE A 59 15.77 -42.39 -3.23
N ASP A 60 16.46 -42.02 -2.14
CA ASP A 60 15.88 -41.93 -0.80
C ASP A 60 14.81 -40.85 -0.71
N GLY A 61 13.68 -41.14 -0.04
CA GLY A 61 12.59 -40.18 0.16
C GLY A 61 13.03 -38.88 0.85
N ILE A 62 14.05 -38.92 1.70
CA ILE A 62 14.64 -37.71 2.31
C ILE A 62 15.29 -36.83 1.25
N GLU A 63 15.95 -37.38 0.23
CA GLU A 63 16.54 -36.59 -0.85
C GLU A 63 15.45 -36.05 -1.78
N VAL A 64 14.40 -36.84 -2.05
CA VAL A 64 13.23 -36.35 -2.80
C VAL A 64 12.56 -35.18 -2.05
N LEU A 65 12.40 -35.27 -0.74
CA LEU A 65 11.87 -34.17 0.09
C LEU A 65 12.70 -32.89 -0.05
N LYS A 66 14.04 -33.00 -0.01
CA LYS A 66 14.94 -31.86 -0.18
C LYS A 66 14.75 -31.19 -1.55
N GLU A 67 14.64 -31.97 -2.61
CA GLU A 67 14.42 -31.44 -3.98
C GLU A 67 13.03 -30.82 -4.13
N LEU A 68 11.98 -31.44 -3.59
CA LEU A 68 10.63 -30.87 -3.57
C LEU A 68 10.59 -29.52 -2.84
N LYS A 69 11.30 -29.40 -1.72
CA LYS A 69 11.39 -28.14 -0.96
C LYS A 69 12.25 -27.08 -1.63
N LYS A 70 13.17 -27.45 -2.53
CA LYS A 70 13.85 -26.48 -3.40
C LYS A 70 12.94 -25.94 -4.52
N ILE A 71 12.08 -26.80 -5.10
CA ILE A 71 11.11 -26.42 -6.12
C ILE A 71 10.04 -25.49 -5.52
N ASN A 72 9.44 -25.91 -4.41
CA ASN A 72 8.44 -25.13 -3.69
C ASN A 72 8.62 -25.30 -2.17
N PRO A 73 9.24 -24.32 -1.47
CA PRO A 73 9.48 -24.37 -0.04
C PRO A 73 8.22 -24.56 0.81
N SER A 74 7.08 -24.04 0.36
CA SER A 74 5.80 -24.05 1.09
C SER A 74 4.98 -25.32 0.84
N ILE A 75 5.32 -26.17 -0.13
CA ILE A 75 4.50 -27.35 -0.46
C ILE A 75 4.37 -28.30 0.73
N PRO A 76 3.15 -28.66 1.16
CA PRO A 76 2.99 -29.66 2.21
C PRO A 76 3.41 -31.03 1.70
N VAL A 77 4.23 -31.71 2.52
CA VAL A 77 4.69 -33.09 2.24
C VAL A 77 4.40 -33.96 3.45
N ILE A 78 3.60 -35.02 3.27
CA ILE A 78 3.40 -36.06 4.25
C ILE A 78 4.30 -37.25 3.89
N MET A 79 5.19 -37.62 4.81
CA MET A 79 6.06 -38.77 4.64
C MET A 79 5.36 -40.04 5.10
N ILE A 80 5.46 -41.13 4.32
CA ILE A 80 4.94 -42.45 4.70
C ILE A 80 6.14 -43.42 4.78
N THR A 81 6.11 -44.38 5.73
CA THR A 81 7.20 -45.34 5.86
C THR A 81 6.75 -46.64 6.53
N ALA A 82 7.32 -47.77 6.12
CA ALA A 82 7.17 -49.05 6.76
C ALA A 82 8.12 -49.26 7.96
N HIS A 83 9.28 -48.58 8.01
CA HIS A 83 10.32 -48.78 9.03
C HIS A 83 10.90 -47.40 9.43
N GLY A 84 10.08 -46.54 10.03
CA GLY A 84 10.55 -45.28 10.55
C GLY A 84 11.21 -45.41 11.93
N THR A 85 12.49 -45.03 12.03
CA THR A 85 13.06 -44.73 13.34
C THR A 85 12.65 -43.33 13.75
N ILE A 86 12.66 -43.04 15.05
CA ILE A 86 12.40 -41.70 15.56
C ILE A 86 13.35 -40.68 14.90
N ASP A 87 14.59 -41.08 14.62
CA ASP A 87 15.62 -40.23 14.02
C ASP A 87 15.26 -39.84 12.58
N THR A 88 14.76 -40.74 11.74
CA THR A 88 14.36 -40.42 10.35
C THR A 88 13.13 -39.50 10.30
N ALA A 89 12.18 -39.68 11.23
CA ALA A 89 11.04 -38.77 11.35
C ALA A 89 11.48 -37.38 11.77
N ILE A 90 12.39 -37.25 12.75
CA ILE A 90 12.97 -35.96 13.18
C ILE A 90 13.73 -35.31 12.04
N GLU A 91 14.49 -36.06 11.24
CA GLU A 91 15.20 -35.53 10.07
C GLU A 91 14.24 -34.96 9.03
N ALA A 92 13.20 -35.74 8.65
CA ALA A 92 12.19 -35.30 7.71
C ALA A 92 11.50 -34.00 8.17
N MET A 93 11.12 -33.91 9.44
CA MET A 93 10.50 -32.70 10.02
C MET A 93 11.46 -31.51 10.02
N LYS A 94 12.74 -31.70 10.29
CA LYS A 94 13.76 -30.63 10.21
C LYS A 94 13.96 -30.09 8.80
N ILE A 95 13.80 -30.94 7.77
CA ILE A 95 13.89 -30.54 6.36
C ILE A 95 12.61 -29.81 5.91
N GLY A 96 11.50 -29.98 6.64
CA GLY A 96 10.24 -29.28 6.40
C GLY A 96 9.11 -30.19 5.94
N ALA A 97 9.14 -31.50 6.22
CA ALA A 97 7.95 -32.34 6.10
C ALA A 97 6.83 -31.78 6.98
N THR A 98 5.60 -31.85 6.50
CA THR A 98 4.42 -31.37 7.23
C THR A 98 3.97 -32.36 8.25
N ASP A 99 4.06 -33.65 7.92
CA ASP A 99 3.70 -34.74 8.81
C ASP A 99 4.40 -36.05 8.40
N TYR A 100 4.27 -37.06 9.26
CA TYR A 100 4.92 -38.36 9.12
C TYR A 100 4.00 -39.50 9.58
N ILE A 101 3.77 -40.52 8.74
CA ILE A 101 2.87 -41.62 8.98
C ILE A 101 3.61 -42.94 8.86
N THR A 102 3.40 -43.87 9.80
CA THR A 102 3.97 -45.23 9.75
C THR A 102 3.00 -46.24 9.15
N LYS A 103 3.48 -47.07 8.22
CA LYS A 103 2.73 -48.22 7.71
C LYS A 103 2.74 -49.37 8.80
N PRO A 104 1.62 -50.06 9.11
CA PRO A 104 0.29 -49.90 8.50
C PRO A 104 -0.48 -48.73 9.12
N PHE A 105 -1.16 -47.95 8.31
CA PHE A 105 -2.02 -46.84 8.75
C PHE A 105 -3.47 -47.02 8.28
N LYS A 106 -4.39 -46.29 8.93
CA LYS A 106 -5.79 -46.26 8.50
C LYS A 106 -6.00 -45.18 7.44
N LEU A 107 -6.70 -45.51 6.35
CA LEU A 107 -6.98 -44.54 5.29
C LEU A 107 -7.71 -43.29 5.80
N GLU A 108 -8.59 -43.43 6.78
CA GLU A 108 -9.31 -42.30 7.39
C GLU A 108 -8.37 -41.33 8.14
N GLU A 109 -7.31 -41.85 8.75
CA GLU A 109 -6.28 -41.05 9.41
C GLU A 109 -5.49 -40.25 8.39
N LEU A 110 -5.05 -40.86 7.29
CA LEU A 110 -4.37 -40.17 6.20
C LEU A 110 -5.27 -39.11 5.57
N LYS A 111 -6.54 -39.39 5.28
CA LYS A 111 -7.50 -38.42 4.75
C LYS A 111 -7.63 -37.19 5.64
N LEU A 112 -7.69 -37.39 6.97
CA LEU A 112 -7.77 -36.31 7.94
C LEU A 112 -6.51 -35.42 7.89
N GLN A 113 -5.31 -36.02 7.86
CA GLN A 113 -4.05 -35.31 7.80
C GLN A 113 -3.91 -34.54 6.47
N VAL A 114 -4.28 -35.17 5.35
CA VAL A 114 -4.32 -34.52 4.02
C VAL A 114 -5.23 -33.28 4.05
N LYS A 115 -6.44 -33.42 4.61
CA LYS A 115 -7.39 -32.31 4.73
C LYS A 115 -6.85 -31.16 5.59
N GLN A 116 -6.21 -31.48 6.72
CA GLN A 116 -5.61 -30.47 7.60
C GLN A 116 -4.42 -29.76 6.95
N ALA A 117 -3.51 -30.50 6.32
CA ALA A 117 -2.35 -29.94 5.66
C ALA A 117 -2.73 -29.04 4.47
N LEU A 118 -3.69 -29.46 3.64
CA LEU A 118 -4.22 -28.64 2.55
C LEU A 118 -4.97 -27.41 3.07
N HIS A 119 -5.69 -27.50 4.18
CA HIS A 119 -6.37 -26.35 4.80
C HIS A 119 -5.37 -25.29 5.26
N LEU A 120 -4.31 -25.69 5.96
CA LEU A 120 -3.24 -24.79 6.40
C LEU A 120 -2.53 -24.14 5.21
N PHE A 121 -2.16 -24.92 4.20
CA PHE A 121 -1.54 -24.42 2.97
C PHE A 121 -2.41 -23.39 2.23
N ASN A 122 -3.72 -23.66 2.14
CA ASN A 122 -4.64 -22.69 1.52
C ASN A 122 -4.76 -21.41 2.34
N LEU A 123 -4.74 -21.46 3.67
CA LEU A 123 -4.74 -20.28 4.54
C LEU A 123 -3.46 -19.46 4.36
N GLU A 124 -2.29 -20.10 4.32
CA GLU A 124 -1.02 -19.44 4.06
C GLU A 124 -1.00 -18.75 2.70
N ASN A 125 -1.43 -19.45 1.64
CA ASN A 125 -1.55 -18.87 0.30
C ASN A 125 -2.55 -17.70 0.23
N GLN A 126 -3.66 -17.75 0.99
CA GLN A 126 -4.60 -16.63 1.09
C GLN A 126 -3.97 -15.42 1.78
N ILE A 127 -3.18 -15.64 2.83
CA ILE A 127 -2.43 -14.57 3.51
C ILE A 127 -1.42 -13.94 2.55
N ASP A 128 -0.64 -14.72 1.83
CA ASP A 128 0.33 -14.23 0.84
C ASP A 128 -0.35 -13.47 -0.30
N PHE A 129 -1.47 -13.98 -0.79
CA PHE A 129 -2.27 -13.28 -1.79
C PHE A 129 -2.78 -11.92 -1.27
N LEU A 130 -3.30 -11.87 -0.04
CA LEU A 130 -3.74 -10.63 0.59
C LEU A 130 -2.58 -9.65 0.80
N HIS A 131 -1.40 -10.13 1.16
CA HIS A 131 -0.18 -9.30 1.25
C HIS A 131 0.26 -8.76 -0.11
N GLN A 132 0.18 -9.56 -1.18
CA GLN A 132 0.45 -9.11 -2.55
C GLN A 132 -0.59 -8.08 -3.02
N GLU A 133 -1.87 -8.29 -2.72
CA GLU A 133 -2.95 -7.34 -3.02
C GLU A 133 -2.76 -6.01 -2.25
N LEU A 134 -2.35 -6.05 -1.00
CA LEU A 134 -1.94 -4.85 -0.26
C LEU A 134 -0.78 -4.13 -0.97
N GLY A 135 0.22 -4.88 -1.43
CA GLY A 135 1.33 -4.34 -2.21
C GLY A 135 0.89 -3.71 -3.54
N LYS A 136 -0.04 -4.35 -4.27
CA LYS A 136 -0.62 -3.81 -5.51
C LYS A 136 -1.49 -2.58 -5.25
N LYS A 137 -2.31 -2.62 -4.19
CA LYS A 137 -3.21 -1.52 -3.83
C LYS A 137 -2.47 -0.25 -3.44
N TYR A 138 -1.42 -0.37 -2.62
CA TYR A 138 -0.71 0.79 -2.07
C TYR A 138 0.58 1.15 -2.81
N GLY A 139 1.11 0.25 -3.65
CA GLY A 139 2.34 0.47 -4.41
C GLY A 139 3.61 0.41 -3.55
N LYS A 140 4.70 0.98 -4.07
CA LYS A 140 6.00 1.12 -3.38
C LYS A 140 6.35 2.59 -3.21
N ILE A 141 7.15 2.93 -2.20
CA ILE A 141 7.74 4.27 -2.08
C ILE A 141 8.73 4.46 -3.23
N VAL A 142 8.49 5.50 -4.04
CA VAL A 142 9.37 5.91 -5.15
C VAL A 142 9.94 7.27 -4.81
N GLY A 143 11.26 7.39 -4.79
CA GLY A 143 11.98 8.64 -4.55
C GLY A 143 13.45 8.38 -4.17
N GLN A 144 14.35 9.24 -4.62
CA GLN A 144 15.79 9.20 -4.35
C GLN A 144 16.34 10.54 -3.86
N SER A 145 15.49 11.56 -3.75
CA SER A 145 15.85 12.87 -3.19
C SER A 145 16.37 12.75 -1.76
N ALA A 146 17.16 13.72 -1.30
CA ALA A 146 17.69 13.75 0.06
C ALA A 146 16.57 13.64 1.11
N ALA A 147 15.45 14.35 0.92
CA ALA A 147 14.30 14.30 1.81
C ALA A 147 13.66 12.91 1.87
N MET A 148 13.55 12.19 0.74
CA MET A 148 13.01 10.82 0.74
C MET A 148 13.97 9.79 1.30
N LYS A 149 15.28 9.99 1.18
CA LYS A 149 16.29 9.15 1.85
C LYS A 149 16.18 9.26 3.37
N GLU A 150 15.98 10.48 3.89
CA GLU A 150 15.74 10.69 5.32
C GLU A 150 14.47 9.98 5.81
N VAL A 151 13.36 10.11 5.06
CA VAL A 151 12.12 9.37 5.34
C VAL A 151 12.35 7.86 5.34
N ALA A 152 13.10 7.33 4.36
CA ALA A 152 13.42 5.89 4.28
C ALA A 152 14.24 5.42 5.49
N LEU A 153 15.21 6.19 5.97
CA LEU A 153 15.96 5.89 7.17
C LEU A 153 15.08 5.87 8.42
N LEU A 154 14.19 6.85 8.58
CA LEU A 154 13.23 6.88 9.68
C LEU A 154 12.29 5.67 9.66
N ILE A 155 11.81 5.27 8.47
CA ILE A 155 11.00 4.06 8.30
C ILE A 155 11.75 2.83 8.82
N GLN A 156 13.00 2.64 8.42
CA GLN A 156 13.81 1.49 8.84
C GLN A 156 14.06 1.46 10.36
N GLN A 157 14.30 2.62 10.97
CA GLN A 157 14.49 2.74 12.41
C GLN A 157 13.23 2.41 13.19
N VAL A 158 12.08 2.98 12.78
CA VAL A 158 10.82 2.84 13.51
C VAL A 158 10.12 1.51 13.24
N ALA A 159 10.36 0.89 12.08
CA ALA A 159 9.71 -0.37 11.70
C ALA A 159 9.97 -1.49 12.72
N LYS A 160 11.19 -1.61 13.22
CA LYS A 160 11.60 -2.65 14.17
C LYS A 160 11.05 -2.44 15.58
N THR A 161 10.46 -1.27 15.87
CA THR A 161 9.85 -0.96 17.16
C THR A 161 8.35 -1.21 17.15
N GLY A 162 7.75 -1.46 18.33
CA GLY A 162 6.29 -1.51 18.48
C GLY A 162 5.64 -0.14 18.70
N THR A 163 6.39 0.95 18.53
CA THR A 163 6.01 2.31 18.87
C THR A 163 4.93 2.85 17.91
N THR A 164 4.03 3.68 18.43
CA THR A 164 3.06 4.44 17.63
C THR A 164 3.77 5.42 16.69
N VAL A 165 3.33 5.48 15.45
CA VAL A 165 3.88 6.35 14.41
C VAL A 165 2.81 7.32 13.91
N LEU A 166 3.14 8.60 13.91
CA LEU A 166 2.32 9.66 13.33
C LEU A 166 2.98 10.16 12.03
N ILE A 167 2.31 9.96 10.90
CA ILE A 167 2.78 10.42 9.59
C ILE A 167 2.00 11.68 9.22
N THR A 168 2.70 12.79 9.06
CA THR A 168 2.09 14.08 8.71
C THR A 168 2.54 14.55 7.33
N GLY A 169 1.71 15.33 6.65
CA GLY A 169 2.03 15.90 5.33
C GLY A 169 0.77 16.16 4.52
N GLU A 170 0.93 16.93 3.47
CA GLU A 170 -0.18 17.32 2.58
C GLU A 170 -0.89 16.11 1.97
N SER A 171 -2.13 16.33 1.50
CA SER A 171 -2.86 15.29 0.77
C SER A 171 -2.09 14.85 -0.47
N GLY A 172 -2.11 13.54 -0.77
CA GLY A 172 -1.46 12.99 -1.96
C GLY A 172 0.06 12.86 -1.89
N THR A 173 0.73 13.07 -0.73
CA THR A 173 2.19 12.94 -0.58
C THR A 173 2.69 11.51 -0.46
N GLY A 174 1.80 10.52 -0.28
CA GLY A 174 2.13 9.09 -0.16
C GLY A 174 2.14 8.57 1.28
N LYS A 175 1.40 9.19 2.21
CA LYS A 175 1.31 8.79 3.62
C LYS A 175 0.84 7.33 3.79
N GLU A 176 -0.16 6.90 3.01
CA GLU A 176 -0.67 5.52 3.04
C GLU A 176 0.40 4.50 2.63
N VAL A 177 1.12 4.79 1.54
CA VAL A 177 2.24 3.94 1.07
C VAL A 177 3.31 3.81 2.15
N THR A 178 3.62 4.93 2.83
CA THR A 178 4.58 4.96 3.93
C THR A 178 4.14 4.09 5.11
N ALA A 179 2.85 4.12 5.48
CA ALA A 179 2.32 3.28 6.55
C ALA A 179 2.44 1.77 6.22
N VAL A 180 2.16 1.39 4.98
CA VAL A 180 2.31 0.01 4.51
C VAL A 180 3.78 -0.43 4.52
N GLU A 181 4.71 0.43 4.09
CA GLU A 181 6.14 0.12 4.12
C GLU A 181 6.69 -0.03 5.55
N ILE A 182 6.21 0.78 6.51
CA ILE A 182 6.54 0.62 7.93
C ILE A 182 6.06 -0.75 8.44
N HIS A 183 4.85 -1.16 8.08
CA HIS A 183 4.31 -2.47 8.47
C HIS A 183 5.12 -3.61 7.86
N LYS A 184 5.39 -3.58 6.55
CA LYS A 184 6.18 -4.60 5.83
C LYS A 184 7.61 -4.76 6.38
N ALA A 185 8.23 -3.66 6.81
CA ALA A 185 9.55 -3.67 7.39
C ALA A 185 9.58 -4.02 8.90
N SER A 186 8.41 -4.30 9.51
CA SER A 186 8.28 -4.54 10.95
C SER A 186 8.32 -6.03 11.30
N ASN A 187 8.45 -6.30 12.61
CA ASN A 187 8.32 -7.67 13.16
C ASN A 187 6.88 -8.23 13.08
N ARG A 188 5.94 -7.45 12.56
CA ARG A 188 4.53 -7.82 12.34
C ARG A 188 4.16 -7.88 10.86
N ALA A 189 5.16 -8.00 9.98
CA ALA A 189 4.95 -8.01 8.53
C ALA A 189 4.03 -9.14 8.05
N ASP A 190 4.05 -10.27 8.75
CA ASP A 190 3.22 -11.47 8.53
C ASP A 190 1.86 -11.42 9.25
N LYS A 191 1.57 -10.34 9.99
CA LYS A 191 0.35 -10.16 10.77
C LYS A 191 -0.65 -9.23 10.06
N PRO A 192 -1.92 -9.18 10.49
CA PRO A 192 -2.92 -8.34 9.86
C PRO A 192 -2.51 -6.85 9.78
N PHE A 193 -2.75 -6.24 8.62
CA PHE A 193 -2.72 -4.78 8.42
C PHE A 193 -4.14 -4.30 8.17
N VAL A 194 -4.74 -3.62 9.13
CA VAL A 194 -6.14 -3.18 9.07
C VAL A 194 -6.19 -1.67 8.91
N ALA A 195 -6.62 -1.21 7.73
CA ALA A 195 -6.74 0.21 7.42
C ALA A 195 -8.17 0.73 7.69
N VAL A 196 -8.25 1.90 8.29
CA VAL A 196 -9.49 2.63 8.55
C VAL A 196 -9.29 4.09 8.19
N ASN A 197 -10.15 4.64 7.35
CA ASN A 197 -10.19 6.07 7.07
C ASN A 197 -11.20 6.73 8.01
N CYS A 198 -10.72 7.65 8.87
CA CYS A 198 -11.53 8.29 9.91
C CYS A 198 -12.48 9.37 9.36
N ALA A 199 -12.21 9.90 8.16
CA ALA A 199 -13.06 10.91 7.50
C ALA A 199 -14.18 10.31 6.64
N ALA A 200 -14.07 9.02 6.28
CA ALA A 200 -14.95 8.42 5.28
C ALA A 200 -16.34 8.02 5.81
N LEU A 201 -16.53 7.96 7.12
CA LEU A 201 -17.73 7.41 7.75
C LEU A 201 -18.37 8.38 8.74
N PRO A 202 -19.71 8.44 8.83
CA PRO A 202 -20.40 9.11 9.93
C PRO A 202 -19.98 8.54 11.28
N GLU A 203 -20.02 9.35 12.34
CA GLU A 203 -19.54 9.02 13.69
C GLU A 203 -20.02 7.66 14.22
N GLN A 204 -21.33 7.39 14.16
CA GLN A 204 -21.91 6.13 14.67
C GLN A 204 -21.40 4.90 13.90
N LEU A 205 -21.21 5.04 12.58
CA LEU A 205 -20.67 3.95 11.76
C LEU A 205 -19.18 3.76 12.01
N LEU A 206 -18.43 4.85 12.17
CA LEU A 206 -17.00 4.81 12.49
C LEU A 206 -16.78 4.10 13.84
N GLU A 207 -17.59 4.41 14.85
CA GLU A 207 -17.54 3.76 16.16
C GLU A 207 -17.77 2.26 16.05
N SER A 208 -18.84 1.87 15.36
CA SER A 208 -19.19 0.47 15.13
C SER A 208 -18.14 -0.27 14.30
N GLU A 209 -17.51 0.38 13.30
CA GLU A 209 -16.40 -0.20 12.55
C GLU A 209 -15.16 -0.38 13.43
N LEU A 210 -14.74 0.62 14.19
CA LEU A 210 -13.51 0.57 14.99
C LEU A 210 -13.62 -0.43 16.14
N PHE A 211 -14.71 -0.38 16.93
CA PHE A 211 -14.85 -1.13 18.17
C PHE A 211 -15.80 -2.33 18.07
N GLY A 212 -16.55 -2.44 16.96
CA GLY A 212 -17.58 -3.47 16.83
C GLY A 212 -18.83 -3.16 17.64
N HIS A 213 -19.84 -4.00 17.52
CA HIS A 213 -21.10 -3.85 18.25
C HIS A 213 -21.69 -5.20 18.68
N GLU A 214 -22.43 -5.18 19.78
CA GLU A 214 -23.28 -6.29 20.16
C GLU A 214 -24.66 -6.20 19.48
N LYS A 215 -25.36 -7.31 19.39
CA LYS A 215 -26.72 -7.35 18.82
C LYS A 215 -27.64 -6.39 19.57
N GLY A 216 -28.33 -5.50 18.85
CA GLY A 216 -29.28 -4.55 19.44
C GLY A 216 -28.63 -3.24 19.93
N ALA A 217 -27.34 -2.99 19.69
CA ALA A 217 -26.64 -1.79 20.12
C ALA A 217 -27.18 -0.48 19.52
N PHE A 218 -27.77 -0.54 18.33
CA PHE A 218 -28.43 0.57 17.64
C PHE A 218 -29.45 0.05 16.64
N THR A 219 -30.30 0.93 16.10
CA THR A 219 -31.32 0.59 15.08
C THR A 219 -30.62 0.07 13.82
N GLY A 220 -30.73 -1.24 13.54
CA GLY A 220 -30.02 -1.93 12.43
C GLY A 220 -28.93 -2.91 12.88
N ALA A 221 -28.56 -2.98 14.16
CA ALA A 221 -27.63 -3.96 14.71
C ALA A 221 -28.31 -5.33 14.88
N THR A 222 -28.57 -6.02 13.77
CA THR A 222 -29.27 -7.33 13.77
C THR A 222 -28.40 -8.49 14.24
N SER A 223 -27.09 -8.38 14.15
CA SER A 223 -26.10 -9.37 14.57
C SER A 223 -24.93 -8.72 15.27
N LYS A 224 -24.17 -9.50 16.03
CA LYS A 224 -22.90 -9.08 16.62
C LYS A 224 -21.83 -8.94 15.53
N LYS A 225 -21.01 -7.86 15.58
CA LYS A 225 -19.92 -7.60 14.65
C LYS A 225 -18.61 -7.31 15.38
N LYS A 226 -17.52 -7.94 14.93
CA LYS A 226 -16.17 -7.63 15.42
C LYS A 226 -15.70 -6.29 14.88
N GLY A 227 -15.02 -5.51 15.72
CA GLY A 227 -14.41 -4.23 15.34
C GLY A 227 -13.04 -4.38 14.67
N ARG A 228 -12.57 -3.30 14.03
CA ARG A 228 -11.26 -3.24 13.36
C ARG A 228 -10.10 -3.45 14.34
N PHE A 229 -10.21 -3.01 15.59
CA PHE A 229 -9.21 -3.28 16.62
C PHE A 229 -9.09 -4.77 16.95
N GLU A 230 -10.22 -5.50 17.02
CA GLU A 230 -10.19 -6.96 17.19
C GLU A 230 -9.56 -7.67 15.99
N MET A 231 -9.86 -7.18 14.76
CA MET A 231 -9.29 -7.74 13.52
C MET A 231 -7.78 -7.47 13.39
N ALA A 232 -7.29 -6.39 14.00
CA ALA A 232 -5.89 -5.99 13.98
C ALA A 232 -5.08 -6.59 15.13
N ASP A 233 -5.67 -7.46 15.96
CA ASP A 233 -4.97 -8.04 17.11
C ASP A 233 -3.69 -8.75 16.69
N LYS A 234 -2.60 -8.51 17.44
CA LYS A 234 -1.20 -8.92 17.15
C LYS A 234 -0.59 -8.34 15.87
N GLY A 235 -1.36 -7.54 15.12
CA GLY A 235 -0.98 -6.89 13.87
C GLY A 235 -0.79 -5.38 13.99
N THR A 236 -1.20 -4.67 12.95
CA THR A 236 -1.11 -3.20 12.84
C THR A 236 -2.46 -2.63 12.42
N ILE A 237 -2.94 -1.61 13.14
CA ILE A 237 -4.04 -0.77 12.69
C ILE A 237 -3.48 0.52 12.08
N PHE A 238 -3.99 0.88 10.92
CA PHE A 238 -3.67 2.11 10.21
C PHE A 238 -4.88 3.03 10.23
N LEU A 239 -4.74 4.19 10.90
CA LEU A 239 -5.76 5.21 11.05
C LEU A 239 -5.45 6.38 10.11
N ASP A 240 -6.10 6.41 8.96
CA ASP A 240 -5.92 7.49 7.99
C ASP A 240 -6.81 8.68 8.35
N GLU A 241 -6.28 9.89 8.15
CA GLU A 241 -6.94 11.16 8.45
C GLU A 241 -7.44 11.26 9.91
N ILE A 242 -6.57 10.90 10.87
CA ILE A 242 -6.89 10.88 12.29
C ILE A 242 -7.39 12.24 12.83
N GLY A 243 -6.95 13.34 12.21
CA GLY A 243 -7.36 14.69 12.58
C GLY A 243 -8.84 15.00 12.36
N GLU A 244 -9.51 14.21 11.50
CA GLU A 244 -10.94 14.31 11.20
C GLU A 244 -11.81 13.44 12.14
N MET A 245 -11.18 12.72 13.10
CA MET A 245 -11.90 11.86 14.03
C MET A 245 -12.74 12.69 15.00
N PRO A 246 -14.04 12.38 15.20
CA PRO A 246 -14.89 13.05 16.17
C PRO A 246 -14.32 13.00 17.60
N ILE A 247 -14.49 14.05 18.39
CA ILE A 247 -13.94 14.19 19.76
C ILE A 247 -14.37 13.05 20.69
N SER A 248 -15.61 12.61 20.60
CA SER A 248 -16.13 11.47 21.35
C SER A 248 -15.35 10.19 21.10
N MET A 249 -14.96 9.97 19.85
CA MET A 249 -14.16 8.82 19.40
C MET A 249 -12.70 8.92 19.83
N GLN A 250 -12.16 10.14 19.89
CA GLN A 250 -10.79 10.38 20.34
C GLN A 250 -10.59 9.91 21.79
N ALA A 251 -11.57 10.09 22.67
CA ALA A 251 -11.51 9.60 24.04
C ALA A 251 -11.45 8.05 24.11
N LYS A 252 -12.23 7.36 23.28
CA LYS A 252 -12.20 5.89 23.20
C LYS A 252 -10.89 5.38 22.62
N LEU A 253 -10.37 6.03 21.58
CA LEU A 253 -9.07 5.71 21.01
C LEU A 253 -7.95 5.87 22.02
N LEU A 254 -7.98 6.94 22.82
CA LEU A 254 -6.99 7.18 23.88
C LEU A 254 -6.97 6.02 24.88
N ARG A 255 -8.14 5.52 25.30
CA ARG A 255 -8.24 4.37 26.21
C ARG A 255 -7.59 3.13 25.60
N VAL A 256 -7.82 2.84 24.30
CA VAL A 256 -7.17 1.71 23.62
C VAL A 256 -5.65 1.88 23.58
N LEU A 257 -5.16 3.09 23.31
CA LEU A 257 -3.72 3.36 23.25
C LEU A 257 -3.02 3.26 24.62
N GLN A 258 -3.74 3.51 25.71
CA GLN A 258 -3.20 3.50 27.07
C GLN A 258 -3.36 2.13 27.74
N GLU A 259 -4.58 1.57 27.68
CA GLU A 259 -4.98 0.39 28.45
C GLU A 259 -4.94 -0.89 27.61
N ARG A 260 -4.77 -0.77 26.27
CA ARG A 260 -4.82 -1.88 25.31
C ARG A 260 -6.11 -2.70 25.40
N CYS A 261 -7.19 -2.05 25.74
CA CYS A 261 -8.51 -2.68 25.84
C CYS A 261 -9.62 -1.69 25.47
N PHE A 262 -10.78 -2.24 25.15
CA PHE A 262 -12.00 -1.50 24.84
C PHE A 262 -13.24 -2.40 25.04
N GLU A 263 -14.42 -1.81 24.90
CA GLU A 263 -15.70 -2.49 24.91
C GLU A 263 -16.42 -2.25 23.59
N ARG A 264 -17.18 -3.24 23.10
CA ARG A 264 -18.02 -3.06 21.91
C ARG A 264 -19.15 -2.09 22.20
N VAL A 265 -19.67 -1.47 21.16
CA VAL A 265 -20.86 -0.60 21.27
C VAL A 265 -22.04 -1.42 21.79
N GLY A 266 -22.67 -0.96 22.86
CA GLY A 266 -23.75 -1.68 23.57
C GLY A 266 -23.31 -2.90 24.36
N GLY A 267 -22.01 -3.15 24.51
CA GLY A 267 -21.46 -4.25 25.32
C GLY A 267 -20.79 -3.76 26.60
N THR A 268 -20.59 -4.68 27.55
CA THR A 268 -19.90 -4.45 28.84
C THR A 268 -18.67 -5.31 29.01
N VAL A 269 -18.36 -6.17 28.02
CA VAL A 269 -17.21 -7.06 28.08
C VAL A 269 -15.97 -6.36 27.60
N THR A 270 -14.95 -6.28 28.45
CA THR A 270 -13.64 -5.71 28.12
C THR A 270 -12.88 -6.66 27.21
N ILE A 271 -12.41 -6.15 26.07
CA ILE A 271 -11.65 -6.88 25.07
C ILE A 271 -10.23 -6.35 25.09
N HIS A 272 -9.24 -7.20 25.33
CA HIS A 272 -7.83 -6.87 25.30
C HIS A 272 -7.26 -7.12 23.90
N VAL A 273 -6.39 -6.19 23.41
CA VAL A 273 -5.75 -6.28 22.10
C VAL A 273 -4.29 -5.82 22.17
N ASP A 274 -3.43 -6.48 21.42
CA ASP A 274 -2.04 -6.04 21.20
C ASP A 274 -1.87 -5.55 19.77
N VAL A 275 -2.13 -4.25 19.55
CA VAL A 275 -2.14 -3.64 18.23
C VAL A 275 -1.07 -2.56 18.13
N ARG A 276 -0.26 -2.58 17.08
CA ARG A 276 0.58 -1.45 16.69
C ARG A 276 -0.25 -0.41 15.96
N VAL A 277 -0.12 0.87 16.32
CA VAL A 277 -0.88 1.96 15.71
C VAL A 277 0.01 2.80 14.81
N ILE A 278 -0.42 3.01 13.56
CA ILE A 278 0.14 3.99 12.62
C ILE A 278 -1.01 4.94 12.26
N ALA A 279 -0.82 6.23 12.48
CA ALA A 279 -1.81 7.24 12.18
C ALA A 279 -1.29 8.24 11.15
N THR A 280 -2.19 8.76 10.29
CA THR A 280 -1.85 9.82 9.34
C THR A 280 -2.75 11.02 9.51
N THR A 281 -2.25 12.20 9.14
CA THR A 281 -3.07 13.41 9.03
C THR A 281 -2.48 14.38 8.00
N ASN A 282 -3.34 15.15 7.37
CA ASN A 282 -2.99 16.26 6.49
C ASN A 282 -3.19 17.62 7.17
N ILE A 283 -3.85 17.67 8.33
CA ILE A 283 -4.04 18.91 9.10
C ILE A 283 -2.99 19.07 10.18
N GLU A 284 -2.77 20.31 10.59
CA GLU A 284 -1.87 20.61 11.68
C GLU A 284 -2.59 20.40 13.03
N LEU A 285 -2.24 19.33 13.74
CA LEU A 285 -2.90 18.93 14.97
C LEU A 285 -2.73 19.97 16.10
N ALA A 286 -1.62 20.74 16.12
CA ALA A 286 -1.45 21.81 17.08
C ALA A 286 -2.54 22.88 16.95
N THR A 287 -2.88 23.26 15.74
CA THR A 287 -3.99 24.18 15.45
C THR A 287 -5.34 23.55 15.79
N ALA A 288 -5.54 22.26 15.51
CA ALA A 288 -6.76 21.54 15.87
C ALA A 288 -6.96 21.46 17.39
N ILE A 289 -5.88 21.30 18.18
CA ILE A 289 -5.92 21.36 19.66
C ILE A 289 -6.35 22.73 20.12
N THR A 290 -5.75 23.80 19.60
CA THR A 290 -6.12 25.19 19.97
C THR A 290 -7.58 25.50 19.66
N ASN A 291 -8.10 24.96 18.55
CA ASN A 291 -9.50 25.11 18.14
C ASN A 291 -10.48 24.18 18.89
N GLY A 292 -9.98 23.31 19.77
CA GLY A 292 -10.80 22.37 20.54
C GLY A 292 -11.38 21.22 19.70
N THR A 293 -10.89 20.97 18.47
CA THR A 293 -11.34 19.89 17.60
C THR A 293 -10.51 18.61 17.75
N PHE A 294 -9.35 18.70 18.43
CA PHE A 294 -8.50 17.55 18.73
C PHE A 294 -8.01 17.62 20.19
N ARG A 295 -7.98 16.45 20.85
CA ARG A 295 -7.56 16.35 22.26
C ARG A 295 -6.04 16.36 22.39
N GLU A 296 -5.53 17.14 23.30
CA GLU A 296 -4.09 17.25 23.58
C GLU A 296 -3.49 15.95 24.13
N ASP A 297 -4.21 15.24 25.02
CA ASP A 297 -3.77 13.97 25.58
C ASP A 297 -3.61 12.87 24.50
N LEU A 298 -4.53 12.81 23.56
CA LEU A 298 -4.42 11.89 22.42
C LEU A 298 -3.24 12.26 21.51
N TYR A 299 -3.03 13.56 21.26
CA TYR A 299 -1.88 14.01 20.45
C TYR A 299 -0.55 13.50 21.01
N TYR A 300 -0.29 13.68 22.29
CA TYR A 300 0.96 13.19 22.91
C TYR A 300 1.09 11.68 22.86
N ARG A 301 0.00 10.95 22.90
CA ARG A 301 0.01 9.48 22.79
C ARG A 301 0.24 8.97 21.37
N LEU A 302 -0.19 9.72 20.36
CA LEU A 302 0.04 9.43 18.95
C LEU A 302 1.41 9.90 18.46
N ASN A 303 1.87 11.06 18.91
CA ASN A 303 3.08 11.73 18.46
C ASN A 303 4.34 11.23 19.19
N VAL A 304 4.51 9.90 19.29
CA VAL A 304 5.72 9.30 19.87
C VAL A 304 6.85 9.29 18.84
N MET A 305 6.56 8.88 17.61
CA MET A 305 7.49 8.97 16.47
C MET A 305 6.77 9.65 15.31
N ARG A 306 7.33 10.77 14.86
CA ARG A 306 6.76 11.56 13.77
C ARG A 306 7.56 11.39 12.49
N ILE A 307 6.87 11.11 11.39
CA ILE A 307 7.43 11.12 10.04
C ILE A 307 6.72 12.22 9.25
N ILE A 308 7.48 13.15 8.69
CA ILE A 308 6.94 14.25 7.88
C ILE A 308 7.17 13.91 6.41
N MET A 309 6.07 13.75 5.67
CA MET A 309 6.14 13.50 4.24
C MET A 309 6.36 14.82 3.49
N PRO A 310 7.48 14.96 2.75
CA PRO A 310 7.74 16.18 2.01
C PRO A 310 6.75 16.35 0.85
N PRO A 311 6.25 17.57 0.58
CA PRO A 311 5.43 17.85 -0.58
C PRO A 311 6.27 17.69 -1.87
N LEU A 312 5.60 17.37 -3.00
CA LEU A 312 6.28 17.04 -4.25
C LEU A 312 7.15 18.23 -4.78
N ARG A 313 6.71 19.46 -4.55
CA ARG A 313 7.47 20.68 -4.90
C ARG A 313 8.83 20.80 -4.22
N SER A 314 9.03 20.16 -3.06
CA SER A 314 10.33 20.14 -2.35
C SER A 314 11.24 18.97 -2.74
N ARG A 315 10.75 18.06 -3.61
CA ARG A 315 11.48 16.90 -4.13
C ARG A 315 11.31 16.71 -5.63
N LYS A 316 11.48 17.81 -6.38
CA LYS A 316 11.29 17.83 -7.84
C LYS A 316 12.17 16.82 -8.58
N ASP A 317 13.32 16.46 -8.01
CA ASP A 317 14.22 15.43 -8.54
C ASP A 317 13.60 14.03 -8.59
N ASP A 318 12.56 13.78 -7.80
CA ASP A 318 11.84 12.52 -7.80
C ASP A 318 10.76 12.45 -8.90
N ILE A 319 10.37 13.58 -9.51
CA ILE A 319 9.31 13.63 -10.52
C ILE A 319 9.61 12.72 -11.71
N PRO A 320 10.80 12.71 -12.33
CA PRO A 320 11.08 11.79 -13.43
C PRO A 320 10.95 10.31 -13.05
N LEU A 321 11.34 9.94 -11.84
CA LEU A 321 11.20 8.57 -11.33
C LEU A 321 9.74 8.19 -11.13
N LEU A 322 8.94 9.10 -10.56
CA LEU A 322 7.50 8.92 -10.36
C LEU A 322 6.76 8.81 -11.70
N VAL A 323 7.11 9.65 -12.68
CA VAL A 323 6.52 9.59 -14.03
C VAL A 323 6.81 8.25 -14.67
N ASN A 324 8.06 7.77 -14.64
CA ASN A 324 8.42 6.47 -15.20
C ASN A 324 7.68 5.33 -14.49
N HIS A 325 7.57 5.39 -13.17
CA HIS A 325 6.80 4.42 -12.39
C HIS A 325 5.32 4.38 -12.81
N PHE A 326 4.69 5.54 -13.03
CA PHE A 326 3.29 5.58 -13.49
C PHE A 326 3.13 5.13 -14.93
N LEU A 327 4.08 5.46 -15.83
CA LEU A 327 4.08 4.92 -17.18
C LEU A 327 4.13 3.38 -17.17
N GLU A 328 5.03 2.78 -16.37
CA GLU A 328 5.10 1.32 -16.23
C GLU A 328 3.83 0.71 -15.63
N LYS A 329 3.20 1.40 -14.69
CA LYS A 329 1.96 0.95 -14.03
C LYS A 329 0.76 0.94 -14.96
N PHE A 330 0.60 1.99 -15.79
CA PHE A 330 -0.58 2.20 -16.63
C PHE A 330 -0.38 1.71 -18.07
N ASP A 331 0.87 1.58 -18.55
CA ASP A 331 1.24 1.00 -19.84
C ASP A 331 2.29 -0.12 -19.64
N PRO A 332 1.87 -1.32 -19.16
CA PRO A 332 2.77 -2.45 -18.93
C PRO A 332 3.50 -2.90 -20.20
N SER A 333 2.95 -2.63 -21.38
CA SER A 333 3.56 -2.93 -22.67
C SER A 333 4.72 -1.98 -23.02
N ARG A 334 4.91 -0.91 -22.23
CA ARG A 334 5.97 0.12 -22.40
C ARG A 334 6.01 0.74 -23.80
N ASN A 335 4.86 0.84 -24.44
CA ASN A 335 4.74 1.38 -25.80
C ASN A 335 4.84 2.89 -25.86
N LYS A 336 4.61 3.59 -24.71
CA LYS A 336 4.60 5.03 -24.66
C LYS A 336 5.76 5.58 -23.83
N LYS A 337 6.35 6.65 -24.34
CA LYS A 337 7.42 7.42 -23.69
C LYS A 337 6.94 8.84 -23.47
N ILE A 338 7.65 9.58 -22.63
CA ILE A 338 7.38 11.01 -22.44
C ILE A 338 8.46 11.85 -23.14
N SER A 339 8.05 12.91 -23.82
CA SER A 339 8.99 13.84 -24.46
C SER A 339 9.76 14.66 -23.43
N SER A 340 10.97 15.11 -23.82
CA SER A 340 11.80 15.96 -22.96
C SER A 340 11.10 17.26 -22.57
N GLU A 341 10.27 17.80 -23.47
CA GLU A 341 9.51 19.03 -23.25
C GLU A 341 8.36 18.80 -22.23
N ALA A 342 7.61 17.70 -22.39
CA ALA A 342 6.57 17.33 -21.42
C ALA A 342 7.17 17.05 -20.04
N MET A 343 8.32 16.38 -19.95
CA MET A 343 9.02 16.13 -18.68
C MET A 343 9.46 17.43 -18.01
N LYS A 344 9.95 18.42 -18.76
CA LYS A 344 10.31 19.73 -18.19
C LYS A 344 9.10 20.42 -17.57
N ILE A 345 7.95 20.40 -18.25
CA ILE A 345 6.70 20.97 -17.74
C ILE A 345 6.32 20.31 -16.42
N LEU A 346 6.30 18.98 -16.38
CA LEU A 346 5.98 18.23 -15.18
C LEU A 346 6.92 18.53 -14.01
N THR A 347 8.22 18.76 -14.29
CA THR A 347 9.22 19.06 -13.24
C THR A 347 9.10 20.49 -12.71
N LEU A 348 8.68 21.45 -13.55
CA LEU A 348 8.54 22.85 -13.15
C LEU A 348 7.30 23.10 -12.28
N TYR A 349 6.21 22.40 -12.54
CA TYR A 349 4.95 22.58 -11.85
C TYR A 349 5.03 22.28 -10.34
N ASN A 350 4.21 22.97 -9.54
CA ASN A 350 4.27 22.89 -8.07
C ASN A 350 3.48 21.75 -7.43
N TRP A 351 2.59 21.10 -8.18
CA TRP A 351 1.81 19.94 -7.75
C TRP A 351 1.08 20.15 -6.42
N PRO A 352 0.07 21.04 -6.32
CA PRO A 352 -0.70 21.23 -5.09
C PRO A 352 -1.37 19.94 -4.59
N GLY A 353 -1.80 19.06 -5.49
CA GLY A 353 -2.31 17.71 -5.16
C GLY A 353 -1.23 16.62 -5.06
N ASN A 354 0.06 17.02 -5.09
CA ASN A 354 1.21 16.14 -4.92
C ASN A 354 1.24 14.95 -5.88
N ILE A 355 1.59 13.74 -5.40
CA ILE A 355 1.71 12.52 -6.21
C ILE A 355 0.36 12.10 -6.80
N ARG A 356 -0.75 12.33 -6.08
CA ARG A 356 -2.10 11.96 -6.57
C ARG A 356 -2.47 12.77 -7.82
N GLU A 357 -2.16 14.04 -7.86
CA GLU A 357 -2.37 14.90 -9.02
C GLU A 357 -1.44 14.51 -10.18
N LEU A 358 -0.16 14.27 -9.91
CA LEU A 358 0.80 13.78 -10.91
C LEU A 358 0.34 12.46 -11.53
N GLN A 359 -0.10 11.51 -10.71
CA GLN A 359 -0.62 10.22 -11.17
C GLN A 359 -1.80 10.40 -12.13
N ASN A 360 -2.78 11.23 -11.75
CA ASN A 360 -3.97 11.51 -12.57
C ASN A 360 -3.59 12.22 -13.89
N ALA A 361 -2.61 13.13 -13.84
CA ALA A 361 -2.12 13.83 -15.04
C ALA A 361 -1.47 12.86 -16.05
N ILE A 362 -0.65 11.92 -15.57
CA ILE A 362 -0.01 10.90 -16.42
C ILE A 362 -1.05 9.93 -16.98
N GLU A 363 -1.98 9.44 -16.14
CA GLU A 363 -3.05 8.54 -16.59
C GLU A 363 -3.90 9.20 -17.69
N ARG A 364 -4.31 10.45 -17.51
CA ARG A 364 -5.03 11.22 -18.53
C ARG A 364 -4.22 11.40 -19.80
N ALA A 365 -2.92 11.74 -19.69
CA ALA A 365 -2.06 11.93 -20.83
C ALA A 365 -1.89 10.62 -21.65
N LEU A 366 -1.82 9.47 -20.98
CA LEU A 366 -1.79 8.15 -21.63
C LEU A 366 -3.08 7.84 -22.41
N ILE A 367 -4.24 8.22 -21.88
CA ILE A 367 -5.54 8.02 -22.56
C ILE A 367 -5.65 8.92 -23.80
N VAL A 368 -5.23 10.18 -23.72
CA VAL A 368 -5.35 11.16 -24.81
C VAL A 368 -4.31 10.93 -25.90
N CYS A 369 -3.12 10.44 -25.54
CA CYS A 369 -2.03 10.20 -26.47
C CYS A 369 -2.33 8.99 -27.35
N GLN A 370 -2.53 9.21 -28.66
CA GLN A 370 -2.70 8.14 -29.67
C GLN A 370 -1.37 7.60 -30.22
N GLY A 371 -0.27 8.35 -30.07
CA GLY A 371 1.06 7.99 -30.53
C GLY A 371 1.88 7.24 -29.47
N SER A 372 3.15 6.99 -29.78
CA SER A 372 4.12 6.35 -28.90
C SER A 372 4.81 7.33 -27.92
N GLU A 373 4.57 8.66 -28.05
CA GLU A 373 5.23 9.67 -27.25
C GLU A 373 4.24 10.71 -26.72
N ILE A 374 4.25 10.91 -25.39
CA ILE A 374 3.43 11.91 -24.71
C ILE A 374 4.10 13.28 -24.90
N GLN A 375 3.43 14.16 -25.65
CA GLN A 375 3.82 15.52 -25.93
C GLN A 375 3.13 16.50 -24.95
N PRO A 376 3.60 17.75 -24.81
CA PRO A 376 2.95 18.76 -23.97
C PRO A 376 1.45 18.94 -24.23
N VAL A 377 1.00 18.80 -25.47
CA VAL A 377 -0.43 18.92 -25.86
C VAL A 377 -1.32 17.84 -25.22
N HIS A 378 -0.76 16.72 -24.79
CA HIS A 378 -1.50 15.64 -24.11
C HIS A 378 -1.64 15.89 -22.61
N LEU A 379 -0.86 16.82 -22.04
CA LEU A 379 -0.94 17.18 -20.63
C LEU A 379 -2.17 18.03 -20.32
N PRO A 380 -2.67 18.02 -19.07
CA PRO A 380 -3.73 18.91 -18.63
C PRO A 380 -3.39 20.39 -18.89
N LYS A 381 -4.35 21.17 -19.35
CA LYS A 381 -4.16 22.60 -19.70
C LYS A 381 -3.71 23.44 -18.51
N GLU A 382 -4.09 23.06 -17.32
CA GLU A 382 -3.72 23.70 -16.06
C GLU A 382 -2.20 23.75 -15.88
N LEU A 383 -1.50 22.67 -16.29
CA LEU A 383 -0.04 22.58 -16.25
C LEU A 383 0.66 23.50 -17.27
N LEU A 384 -0.03 23.83 -18.36
CA LEU A 384 0.48 24.73 -19.42
C LEU A 384 0.30 26.19 -19.04
N ASN A 385 -0.84 26.53 -18.44
CA ASN A 385 -1.20 27.90 -18.08
C ASN A 385 -0.31 28.48 -16.96
N ASP A 386 0.02 27.67 -15.94
CA ASP A 386 0.94 28.07 -14.85
C ASP A 386 2.35 28.41 -15.37
N LEU A 387 2.77 27.83 -16.50
CA LEU A 387 4.03 28.20 -17.15
C LEU A 387 3.97 29.57 -17.83
N GLU A 388 2.82 29.96 -18.37
CA GLU A 388 2.62 31.29 -18.95
C GLU A 388 2.56 32.36 -17.85
N GLU A 389 2.01 32.05 -16.66
CA GLU A 389 1.99 32.94 -15.51
C GLU A 389 3.37 33.06 -14.82
N THR A 390 4.18 32.02 -14.80
CA THR A 390 5.55 32.03 -14.26
C THR A 390 6.58 32.59 -15.23
N THR A 391 6.27 32.73 -16.50
CA THR A 391 7.05 33.49 -17.50
C THR A 391 6.72 34.98 -17.50
N THR A 392 6.13 35.55 -16.44
CA THR A 392 6.40 36.96 -16.17
C THR A 392 7.90 37.08 -16.01
N PRO A 393 8.58 37.92 -16.79
CA PRO A 393 10.01 38.11 -16.60
C PRO A 393 10.22 38.73 -15.21
N ILE A 394 10.52 37.87 -14.22
CA ILE A 394 11.31 38.27 -13.08
C ILE A 394 12.59 38.73 -13.73
N MET A 395 12.75 40.02 -13.74
CA MET A 395 13.83 40.79 -14.31
C MET A 395 15.15 40.05 -14.18
N ASN A 396 15.60 39.38 -15.24
CA ASN A 396 17.01 39.12 -15.41
C ASN A 396 17.68 40.50 -15.61
N LEU A 397 18.28 41.03 -14.56
CA LEU A 397 19.18 42.16 -14.65
C LEU A 397 20.34 41.72 -15.53
N THR A 398 20.21 41.96 -16.82
CA THR A 398 21.32 41.74 -17.75
C THR A 398 22.34 42.86 -17.57
N GLU A 399 23.64 42.55 -17.76
CA GLU A 399 24.74 43.50 -17.65
C GLU A 399 24.60 44.75 -18.59
N SER A 400 23.67 44.68 -19.54
CA SER A 400 23.38 45.74 -20.51
C SER A 400 22.42 46.85 -20.04
N GLY A 401 21.93 46.79 -18.79
CA GLY A 401 21.02 47.78 -18.22
C GLY A 401 19.54 47.47 -18.44
N PHE A 402 18.69 48.05 -17.61
CA PHE A 402 17.25 47.82 -17.57
C PHE A 402 16.47 49.13 -17.74
N SER A 403 15.50 49.15 -18.66
CA SER A 403 14.63 50.33 -18.85
C SER A 403 13.38 50.25 -17.98
N LEU A 404 13.34 51.06 -16.91
CA LEU A 404 12.15 51.23 -16.06
C LEU A 404 10.89 51.60 -16.87
N GLY A 405 11.05 52.30 -17.99
CA GLY A 405 9.95 52.69 -18.87
C GLY A 405 9.31 51.50 -19.60
N GLU A 406 10.12 50.51 -20.01
CA GLU A 406 9.60 49.31 -20.66
C GLU A 406 8.87 48.41 -19.66
N LEU A 407 9.38 48.28 -18.44
CA LEU A 407 8.69 47.58 -17.38
C LEU A 407 7.33 48.21 -17.08
N GLU A 408 7.31 49.50 -16.89
CA GLU A 408 6.10 50.26 -16.61
C GLU A 408 5.06 50.09 -17.71
N LYS A 409 5.49 50.18 -18.99
CA LYS A 409 4.65 49.92 -20.14
C LYS A 409 4.05 48.50 -20.11
N HIS A 410 4.86 47.51 -19.83
CA HIS A 410 4.43 46.08 -19.77
C HIS A 410 3.42 45.82 -18.64
N LEU A 411 3.67 46.39 -17.45
CA LEU A 411 2.76 46.29 -16.31
C LEU A 411 1.40 46.94 -16.59
N ILE A 412 1.41 48.11 -17.28
CA ILE A 412 0.16 48.77 -17.64
C ILE A 412 -0.64 47.98 -18.67
N ILE A 413 0.01 47.36 -19.67
CA ILE A 413 -0.66 46.51 -20.68
C ILE A 413 -1.29 45.31 -20.01
N LYS A 414 -0.54 44.56 -19.20
CA LYS A 414 -1.08 43.39 -18.47
C LYS A 414 -2.24 43.76 -17.54
N ALA A 415 -2.16 44.91 -16.87
CA ALA A 415 -3.24 45.35 -15.99
C ALA A 415 -4.52 45.72 -16.78
N LEU A 416 -4.37 46.29 -18.00
CA LEU A 416 -5.49 46.57 -18.90
C LEU A 416 -6.16 45.29 -19.38
N GLU A 417 -5.40 44.29 -19.81
CA GLU A 417 -5.89 42.97 -20.22
C GLU A 417 -6.65 42.30 -19.09
N LYS A 418 -6.07 42.25 -17.88
CA LYS A 418 -6.68 41.62 -16.69
C LYS A 418 -7.99 42.29 -16.26
N HIS A 419 -8.16 43.57 -16.51
CA HIS A 419 -9.34 44.33 -16.10
C HIS A 419 -10.22 44.79 -17.27
N ASN A 420 -10.14 44.08 -18.43
CA ASN A 420 -10.94 44.37 -19.63
C ASN A 420 -10.96 45.85 -20.02
N ASN A 421 -9.78 46.48 -20.06
CA ASN A 421 -9.56 47.91 -20.40
C ASN A 421 -10.28 48.91 -19.48
N ASN A 422 -10.72 48.51 -18.28
CA ASN A 422 -11.37 49.41 -17.33
C ASN A 422 -10.33 50.26 -16.61
N GLN A 423 -10.07 51.44 -17.13
CA GLN A 423 -9.04 52.37 -16.64
C GLN A 423 -9.15 52.71 -15.14
N THR A 424 -10.35 52.77 -14.59
CA THR A 424 -10.57 53.07 -13.16
C THR A 424 -10.12 51.92 -12.27
N LYS A 425 -10.44 50.67 -12.68
CA LYS A 425 -10.01 49.45 -11.96
C LYS A 425 -8.49 49.26 -12.11
N VAL A 426 -7.93 49.50 -13.29
CA VAL A 426 -6.50 49.44 -13.58
C VAL A 426 -5.71 50.41 -12.72
N ALA A 427 -6.14 51.69 -12.64
CA ALA A 427 -5.51 52.67 -11.80
C ALA A 427 -5.47 52.24 -10.32
N LYS A 428 -6.60 51.77 -9.81
CA LYS A 428 -6.70 51.22 -8.43
C LYS A 428 -5.79 50.01 -8.24
N TYR A 429 -5.73 49.09 -9.21
CA TYR A 429 -4.90 47.90 -9.16
C TYR A 429 -3.39 48.20 -9.16
N LEU A 430 -2.98 49.20 -9.92
CA LEU A 430 -1.59 49.65 -9.99
C LEU A 430 -1.21 50.66 -8.87
N GLY A 431 -2.14 51.00 -7.97
CA GLY A 431 -1.90 51.95 -6.88
C GLY A 431 -1.61 53.39 -7.35
N ILE A 432 -2.08 53.78 -8.53
CA ILE A 432 -1.88 55.12 -9.11
C ILE A 432 -3.21 55.82 -9.34
N SER A 433 -3.16 57.20 -9.46
CA SER A 433 -4.37 57.94 -9.77
C SER A 433 -4.78 57.72 -11.25
N ARG A 434 -6.09 57.82 -11.54
CA ARG A 434 -6.59 57.69 -12.92
C ARG A 434 -5.96 58.72 -13.88
N PRO A 435 -5.77 60.00 -13.51
CA PRO A 435 -5.03 60.95 -14.36
C PRO A 435 -3.60 60.51 -14.66
N THR A 436 -2.91 59.97 -13.66
CA THR A 436 -1.54 59.45 -13.83
C THR A 436 -1.51 58.26 -14.81
N LEU A 437 -2.50 57.37 -14.74
CA LEU A 437 -2.64 56.26 -15.69
C LEU A 437 -2.85 56.78 -17.11
N LEU A 438 -3.76 57.72 -17.30
CA LEU A 438 -4.04 58.32 -18.61
C LEU A 438 -2.80 59.01 -19.23
N TYR A 439 -2.05 59.75 -18.44
CA TYR A 439 -0.79 60.34 -18.87
C TYR A 439 0.21 59.26 -19.33
N ARG A 440 0.34 58.17 -18.60
CA ARG A 440 1.24 57.05 -18.94
C ARG A 440 0.79 56.29 -20.19
N LEU A 441 -0.51 56.06 -20.35
CA LEU A 441 -1.07 55.49 -21.58
C LEU A 441 -0.73 56.32 -22.82
N GLN A 442 -0.89 57.64 -22.70
CA GLN A 442 -0.54 58.56 -23.78
C GLN A 442 0.98 58.59 -24.05
N LYS A 443 1.80 58.58 -22.99
CA LYS A 443 3.26 58.59 -23.10
C LYS A 443 3.79 57.32 -23.79
N TYR A 444 3.18 56.16 -23.56
CA TYR A 444 3.61 54.90 -24.15
C TYR A 444 2.82 54.45 -25.39
N GLY A 445 1.92 55.29 -25.88
CA GLY A 445 1.13 55.03 -27.10
C GLY A 445 0.18 53.84 -26.99
N ILE A 446 -0.28 53.55 -25.77
CA ILE A 446 -1.22 52.46 -25.51
C ILE A 446 -2.65 53.01 -25.65
N LYS A 447 -3.44 52.43 -26.55
CA LYS A 447 -4.83 52.85 -26.83
C LYS A 447 -5.84 52.13 -25.91
#